data_dba5ec9d734a55353832caac5be3ddba
#
_entry.id   dba5ec9d734a55353832caac5be3ddba
#
_cell.length_a   1.000
_cell.length_b   1.000
_cell.length_c   1.000
_cell.angle_alpha   90.00
_cell.angle_beta   90.00
_cell.angle_gamma   90.00
#
_symmetry.space_group_name_H-M   'P 1'
#
loop_
_entity.id
_entity.type
_entity.pdbx_description
1 polymer ?
#
loop_
_entity_poly.entity_id
_entity_poly.type
_entity_poly.pdbx_seq_one_letter_code
_entity_poly.pdbx_strand_id
1 'polypeptide(L)'
;MLDLTKQQCILPRTRVRETARMPLRLTTIVTGLLLTIMPLLTGCGGGEETGGQPIAPAGATASLEWSPVPDRSVYAYFVHYGQKSPGHHGSCNYEASMWVDSPSATITDLDPNIRYYFAVSAYNGRESACSNEVSVVTPPASV
;
A
#
# COMPACT_ATOMS: atom_id res chain seq x y z
N MET A 1 9.52 18.76 38.56
CA MET A 1 8.26 18.79 37.80
C MET A 1 8.63 19.14 36.35
N LEU A 2 8.81 18.12 35.51
CA LEU A 2 9.15 18.28 34.11
C LEU A 2 7.87 18.42 33.30
N ASP A 3 7.73 19.54 32.65
CA ASP A 3 6.59 19.89 31.80
C ASP A 3 6.62 19.04 30.51
N LEU A 4 5.77 18.04 30.42
CA LEU A 4 5.64 17.09 29.30
C LEU A 4 4.71 17.61 28.19
N THR A 5 4.41 18.91 28.16
CA THR A 5 3.38 19.47 27.27
C THR A 5 3.91 19.91 25.90
N LYS A 6 5.19 19.69 25.57
CA LYS A 6 5.77 20.24 24.35
C LYS A 6 6.65 19.26 23.57
N GLN A 7 6.14 18.06 23.33
CA GLN A 7 6.77 17.18 22.34
C GLN A 7 5.90 17.11 21.08
N GLN A 8 5.92 18.22 20.34
CA GLN A 8 5.52 18.22 18.95
C GLN A 8 6.50 17.33 18.20
N CYS A 9 6.08 16.10 17.88
CA CYS A 9 6.75 15.30 16.87
C CYS A 9 6.58 16.02 15.52
N ILE A 10 7.49 16.93 15.25
CA ILE A 10 7.63 17.51 13.90
C ILE A 10 8.33 16.43 13.08
N LEU A 11 7.54 15.57 12.45
CA LEU A 11 8.03 14.68 11.41
C LEU A 11 8.18 15.49 10.13
N PRO A 12 9.42 15.83 9.69
CA PRO A 12 9.58 16.53 8.44
C PRO A 12 9.25 15.60 7.27
N ARG A 13 8.23 15.97 6.55
CA ARG A 13 7.94 15.54 5.17
C ARG A 13 7.78 14.04 4.94
N THR A 14 6.60 13.53 5.17
CA THR A 14 6.18 12.23 4.65
C THR A 14 6.13 12.29 3.12
N ARG A 15 6.94 11.47 2.44
CA ARG A 15 6.93 11.33 0.99
C ARG A 15 6.18 10.05 0.63
N VAL A 16 5.03 10.20 0.01
CA VAL A 16 4.33 9.08 -0.61
C VAL A 16 4.98 8.80 -1.97
N ARG A 17 5.55 7.62 -2.15
CA ARG A 17 6.01 7.16 -3.46
C ARG A 17 4.89 6.39 -4.13
N GLU A 18 4.37 6.95 -5.18
CA GLU A 18 3.49 6.26 -6.11
C GLU A 18 4.36 5.36 -7.00
N THR A 19 4.31 4.06 -6.76
CA THR A 19 4.99 3.08 -7.63
C THR A 19 4.12 2.86 -8.86
N ALA A 20 4.31 3.69 -9.87
CA ALA A 20 3.78 3.41 -11.20
C ALA A 20 4.49 2.16 -11.75
N ARG A 21 3.77 1.04 -11.85
CA ARG A 21 4.24 -0.14 -12.58
C ARG A 21 4.32 0.24 -14.06
N MET A 22 5.54 0.23 -14.62
CA MET A 22 5.76 0.36 -16.05
C MET A 22 5.05 -0.79 -16.79
N PRO A 23 4.34 -0.49 -17.90
CA PRO A 23 3.77 -1.54 -18.74
C PRO A 23 4.90 -2.32 -19.42
N LEU A 24 4.89 -3.63 -19.22
CA LEU A 24 5.75 -4.57 -19.90
C LEU A 24 5.44 -4.47 -21.41
N ARG A 25 6.39 -3.94 -22.17
CA ARG A 25 6.28 -3.91 -23.63
C ARG A 25 6.35 -5.34 -24.15
N LEU A 26 5.22 -5.81 -24.68
CA LEU A 26 5.13 -7.07 -25.41
C LEU A 26 5.83 -6.89 -26.76
N THR A 27 7.04 -7.43 -26.88
CA THR A 27 7.76 -7.48 -28.17
C THR A 27 7.17 -8.62 -28.98
N THR A 28 6.44 -8.23 -30.03
CA THR A 28 5.92 -9.14 -31.06
C THR A 28 7.09 -9.64 -31.90
N ILE A 29 7.45 -10.91 -31.81
CA ILE A 29 8.32 -11.56 -32.78
C ILE A 29 7.44 -12.32 -33.77
N VAL A 30 7.30 -11.74 -34.94
CA VAL A 30 6.77 -12.43 -36.11
C VAL A 30 7.96 -13.09 -36.82
N THR A 31 7.97 -14.40 -36.96
CA THR A 31 8.58 -15.07 -38.14
C THR A 31 8.37 -16.58 -38.04
N GLY A 32 7.94 -17.18 -39.13
CA GLY A 32 8.26 -18.57 -39.44
C GLY A 32 7.08 -19.45 -39.84
N LEU A 33 6.74 -19.34 -41.09
CA LEU A 33 6.00 -20.29 -41.92
C LEU A 33 6.71 -21.65 -41.93
N LEU A 34 6.07 -22.73 -41.50
CA LEU A 34 6.34 -24.08 -42.04
C LEU A 34 5.11 -24.97 -41.97
N LEU A 35 4.74 -25.44 -43.13
CA LEU A 35 3.69 -26.40 -43.49
C LEU A 35 4.15 -27.80 -43.09
N THR A 36 3.36 -28.59 -42.32
CA THR A 36 3.37 -30.06 -42.41
C THR A 36 2.11 -30.67 -41.72
N ILE A 37 1.23 -31.20 -42.57
CA ILE A 37 0.61 -32.56 -42.54
C ILE A 37 -0.07 -33.00 -41.22
N MET A 38 -1.41 -33.17 -41.33
CA MET A 38 -2.33 -33.93 -40.44
C MET A 38 -1.86 -35.36 -40.16
N PRO A 39 -2.25 -35.90 -38.98
CA PRO A 39 -3.22 -36.98 -39.02
C PRO A 39 -4.44 -36.76 -38.09
N LEU A 40 -5.59 -37.19 -38.58
CA LEU A 40 -6.80 -37.36 -37.84
C LEU A 40 -6.61 -38.42 -36.72
N LEU A 41 -6.87 -37.99 -35.49
CA LEU A 41 -7.21 -38.90 -34.38
C LEU A 41 -8.39 -38.30 -33.65
N THR A 42 -9.54 -38.90 -33.85
CA THR A 42 -10.74 -38.75 -33.05
C THR A 42 -10.43 -39.21 -31.64
N GLY A 43 -10.34 -38.27 -30.70
CA GLY A 43 -10.28 -38.50 -29.27
C GLY A 43 -11.40 -37.74 -28.60
N CYS A 44 -12.48 -38.43 -28.28
CA CYS A 44 -13.49 -37.97 -27.34
C CYS A 44 -12.84 -37.94 -25.96
N GLY A 45 -12.68 -36.80 -25.36
CA GLY A 45 -12.08 -36.66 -24.04
C GLY A 45 -12.49 -35.34 -23.42
N GLY A 46 -13.24 -35.45 -22.34
CA GLY A 46 -13.80 -34.50 -21.44
C GLY A 46 -13.18 -33.10 -21.43
N GLY A 47 -14.02 -32.08 -21.55
CA GLY A 47 -13.67 -30.74 -21.24
C GLY A 47 -13.32 -30.60 -19.75
N GLU A 48 -12.07 -30.52 -19.44
CA GLU A 48 -11.63 -29.83 -18.22
C GLU A 48 -11.86 -28.35 -18.46
N GLU A 49 -13.02 -27.90 -18.05
CA GLU A 49 -13.19 -26.48 -17.75
C GLU A 49 -12.22 -26.17 -16.63
N THR A 50 -11.04 -25.69 -17.01
CA THR A 50 -10.15 -24.98 -16.10
C THR A 50 -10.93 -23.73 -15.70
N GLY A 51 -11.72 -23.87 -14.66
CA GLY A 51 -12.38 -22.75 -14.01
C GLY A 51 -11.29 -21.77 -13.57
N GLY A 52 -10.99 -20.80 -14.45
CA GLY A 52 -10.22 -19.65 -14.07
C GLY A 52 -10.96 -18.99 -12.92
N GLN A 53 -10.50 -19.19 -11.69
CA GLN A 53 -10.98 -18.41 -10.57
C GLN A 53 -10.84 -16.95 -10.99
N PRO A 54 -11.90 -16.15 -10.85
CA PRO A 54 -11.77 -14.72 -11.04
C PRO A 54 -10.68 -14.24 -10.09
N ILE A 55 -9.55 -13.81 -10.65
CA ILE A 55 -8.49 -13.16 -9.88
C ILE A 55 -9.15 -11.91 -9.33
N ALA A 56 -9.43 -11.89 -8.03
CA ALA A 56 -9.91 -10.69 -7.37
C ALA A 56 -8.90 -9.57 -7.70
N PRO A 57 -9.35 -8.40 -8.13
CA PRO A 57 -8.44 -7.31 -8.45
C PRO A 57 -7.57 -7.06 -7.21
N ALA A 58 -6.27 -7.10 -7.41
CA ALA A 58 -5.33 -6.83 -6.32
C ALA A 58 -5.62 -5.42 -5.77
N GLY A 59 -5.78 -5.32 -4.46
CA GLY A 59 -5.99 -4.05 -3.79
C GLY A 59 -4.87 -3.06 -4.10
N ALA A 60 -5.17 -1.79 -4.03
CA ALA A 60 -4.17 -0.74 -4.19
C ALA A 60 -3.18 -0.75 -3.01
N THR A 61 -1.99 -0.22 -3.23
CA THR A 61 -0.92 -0.18 -2.23
C THR A 61 -0.44 1.26 -2.03
N ALA A 62 -0.23 1.65 -0.77
CA ALA A 62 0.40 2.92 -0.40
C ALA A 62 1.69 2.65 0.37
N SER A 63 2.79 3.29 -0.03
CA SER A 63 4.06 3.24 0.68
C SER A 63 4.35 4.59 1.33
N LEU A 64 4.66 4.55 2.63
CA LEU A 64 4.98 5.71 3.45
C LEU A 64 6.41 5.62 3.95
N GLU A 65 7.05 6.77 4.08
CA GLU A 65 8.37 6.91 4.69
C GLU A 65 8.39 8.21 5.48
N TRP A 66 8.99 8.19 6.66
CA TRP A 66 9.10 9.37 7.52
C TRP A 66 10.47 9.45 8.20
N SER A 67 10.81 10.61 8.72
CA SER A 67 12.03 10.76 9.52
C SER A 67 11.81 10.14 10.89
N PRO A 68 12.73 9.28 11.36
CA PRO A 68 12.62 8.72 12.71
C PRO A 68 12.67 9.82 13.77
N VAL A 69 11.94 9.63 14.84
CA VAL A 69 12.02 10.51 16.01
C VAL A 69 13.42 10.38 16.64
N PRO A 70 14.10 11.48 16.97
CA PRO A 70 15.47 11.44 17.50
C PRO A 70 15.55 10.94 18.97
N ASP A 71 14.48 10.45 19.53
CA ASP A 71 14.40 9.87 20.86
C ASP A 71 14.72 8.36 20.81
N ARG A 72 15.80 7.95 21.46
CA ARG A 72 16.25 6.55 21.49
C ARG A 72 15.32 5.61 22.26
N SER A 73 14.38 6.14 23.02
CA SER A 73 13.37 5.33 23.70
C SER A 73 12.23 4.89 22.77
N VAL A 74 12.09 5.53 21.60
CA VAL A 74 11.11 5.13 20.58
C VAL A 74 11.63 3.88 19.88
N TYR A 75 10.86 2.82 19.93
CA TYR A 75 11.21 1.53 19.32
C TYR A 75 10.17 1.05 18.30
N ALA A 76 9.07 1.81 18.11
CA ALA A 76 8.03 1.47 17.16
C ALA A 76 7.22 2.70 16.76
N TYR A 77 6.37 2.51 15.74
CA TYR A 77 5.42 3.48 15.24
C TYR A 77 4.08 2.82 14.97
N PHE A 78 3.00 3.59 15.08
CA PHE A 78 1.72 3.21 14.52
C PHE A 78 1.44 4.09 13.30
N VAL A 79 1.10 3.46 12.19
CA VAL A 79 0.57 4.13 11.00
C VAL A 79 -0.94 4.07 11.09
N HIS A 80 -1.58 5.20 11.28
CA HIS A 80 -3.03 5.34 11.29
C HIS A 80 -3.51 5.74 9.91
N TYR A 81 -4.58 5.11 9.43
CA TYR A 81 -5.08 5.39 8.10
C TYR A 81 -6.58 5.12 7.96
N GLY A 82 -7.18 5.76 6.95
CA GLY A 82 -8.59 5.58 6.66
C GLY A 82 -9.07 6.51 5.54
N GLN A 83 -10.33 6.37 5.18
CA GLN A 83 -10.96 7.14 4.11
C GLN A 83 -11.50 8.49 4.59
N LYS A 84 -11.49 8.72 5.90
CA LYS A 84 -11.95 9.97 6.51
C LYS A 84 -10.84 10.62 7.32
N SER A 85 -10.68 11.93 7.12
CA SER A 85 -9.82 12.75 7.97
C SER A 85 -10.49 12.99 9.32
N PRO A 86 -9.78 12.86 10.46
CA PRO A 86 -10.30 13.27 11.76
C PRO A 86 -10.49 14.79 11.90
N GLY A 87 -9.99 15.59 10.95
CA GLY A 87 -10.26 17.01 10.85
C GLY A 87 -9.50 17.91 11.81
N HIS A 88 -8.63 17.37 12.68
CA HIS A 88 -7.81 18.15 13.58
C HIS A 88 -6.40 17.59 13.72
N HIS A 89 -5.45 18.47 13.88
CA HIS A 89 -4.03 18.15 13.98
C HIS A 89 -3.71 17.31 15.22
N GLY A 90 -2.86 16.32 15.06
CA GLY A 90 -2.41 15.45 16.15
C GLY A 90 -3.38 14.32 16.51
N SER A 91 -4.54 14.25 15.86
CA SER A 91 -5.49 13.16 16.07
C SER A 91 -4.98 11.87 15.47
N CYS A 92 -5.15 10.77 16.19
CA CYS A 92 -4.92 9.40 15.71
C CYS A 92 -6.23 8.64 15.49
N ASN A 93 -7.37 9.35 15.42
CA ASN A 93 -8.70 8.73 15.29
C ASN A 93 -9.04 8.39 13.84
N TYR A 94 -8.34 7.42 13.28
CA TYR A 94 -8.56 6.87 11.95
C TYR A 94 -9.28 5.51 12.03
N GLU A 95 -9.70 5.00 10.89
CA GLU A 95 -10.47 3.75 10.78
C GLU A 95 -9.62 2.51 11.06
N ALA A 96 -8.32 2.58 10.78
CA ALA A 96 -7.38 1.48 10.97
C ALA A 96 -6.01 1.98 11.45
N SER A 97 -5.23 1.06 12.03
CA SER A 97 -3.85 1.32 12.38
C SER A 97 -2.99 0.08 12.17
N MET A 98 -1.71 0.30 11.85
CA MET A 98 -0.71 -0.75 11.67
C MET A 98 0.53 -0.42 12.49
N TRP A 99 1.01 -1.39 13.27
CA TRP A 99 2.25 -1.32 14.02
C TRP A 99 3.46 -1.64 13.14
N VAL A 100 4.52 -0.85 13.23
CA VAL A 100 5.80 -1.08 12.54
C VAL A 100 6.98 -0.71 13.44
N ASP A 101 8.12 -1.36 13.23
CA ASP A 101 9.37 -1.12 13.96
C ASP A 101 10.38 -0.26 13.19
N SER A 102 10.04 0.14 11.98
CA SER A 102 10.87 0.93 11.07
C SER A 102 10.17 2.23 10.67
N PRO A 103 10.91 3.27 10.26
CA PRO A 103 10.32 4.55 9.84
C PRO A 103 9.78 4.50 8.40
N SER A 104 9.23 3.37 8.02
CA SER A 104 8.57 3.13 6.74
C SER A 104 7.49 2.07 6.86
N ALA A 105 6.47 2.15 6.01
CA ALA A 105 5.39 1.19 5.96
C ALA A 105 4.85 1.05 4.55
N THR A 106 4.36 -0.15 4.23
CA THR A 106 3.60 -0.42 3.01
C THR A 106 2.24 -0.97 3.42
N ILE A 107 1.19 -0.26 3.07
CA ILE A 107 -0.20 -0.63 3.32
C ILE A 107 -0.74 -1.23 2.03
N THR A 108 -1.23 -2.44 2.08
CA THR A 108 -1.81 -3.19 0.95
C THR A 108 -3.32 -3.28 1.07
N ASP A 109 -3.95 -3.80 0.05
CA ASP A 109 -5.39 -4.10 0.04
C ASP A 109 -6.30 -2.88 0.26
N LEU A 110 -5.81 -1.71 -0.16
CA LEU A 110 -6.61 -0.49 -0.17
C LEU A 110 -7.58 -0.50 -1.35
N ASP A 111 -8.76 0.11 -1.16
CA ASP A 111 -9.71 0.27 -2.24
C ASP A 111 -9.13 1.15 -3.35
N PRO A 112 -9.27 0.78 -4.63
CA PRO A 112 -8.77 1.58 -5.75
C PRO A 112 -9.62 2.84 -5.99
N ASN A 113 -8.99 3.90 -6.52
CA ASN A 113 -9.62 5.20 -6.80
C ASN A 113 -10.22 5.89 -5.55
N ILE A 114 -9.77 5.55 -4.36
CA ILE A 114 -10.25 6.13 -3.10
C ILE A 114 -9.18 7.01 -2.49
N ARG A 115 -9.61 8.13 -1.89
CA ARG A 115 -8.72 8.97 -1.08
C ARG A 115 -8.55 8.36 0.30
N TYR A 116 -7.30 8.10 0.66
CA TYR A 116 -6.90 7.72 2.00
C TYR A 116 -6.10 8.83 2.68
N TYR A 117 -6.24 8.91 3.98
CA TYR A 117 -5.54 9.81 4.87
C TYR A 117 -4.65 8.99 5.80
N PHE A 118 -3.44 9.47 6.06
CA PHE A 118 -2.44 8.78 6.86
C PHE A 118 -1.81 9.74 7.85
N ALA A 119 -1.55 9.24 9.06
CA ALA A 119 -0.73 9.90 10.05
C ALA A 119 0.07 8.86 10.83
N VAL A 120 1.15 9.26 11.46
CA VAL A 120 2.05 8.35 12.19
C VAL A 120 2.21 8.84 13.62
N SER A 121 2.10 7.93 14.59
CA SER A 121 2.50 8.17 15.97
C SER A 121 3.74 7.35 16.33
N ALA A 122 4.53 7.85 17.27
CA ALA A 122 5.69 7.17 17.82
C ALA A 122 5.31 6.42 19.10
N TYR A 123 6.00 5.30 19.37
CA TYR A 123 5.72 4.47 20.53
C TYR A 123 6.99 4.14 21.32
N ASN A 124 6.96 4.43 22.62
CA ASN A 124 8.02 4.12 23.58
C ASN A 124 7.50 3.42 24.86
N GLY A 125 6.38 2.69 24.73
CA GLY A 125 5.59 2.20 25.84
C GLY A 125 4.33 3.06 26.06
N ARG A 126 4.31 4.25 25.46
CA ARG A 126 3.15 5.14 25.35
C ARG A 126 3.11 5.71 23.94
N GLU A 127 1.93 5.78 23.38
CA GLU A 127 1.73 6.36 22.06
C GLU A 127 1.74 7.90 22.13
N SER A 128 2.44 8.53 21.18
CA SER A 128 2.44 10.00 21.03
C SER A 128 1.19 10.49 20.31
N ALA A 129 0.98 11.80 20.27
CA ALA A 129 0.06 12.39 19.31
C ALA A 129 0.53 12.06 17.87
N CYS A 130 -0.42 12.01 16.94
CA CYS A 130 -0.11 11.77 15.55
C CYS A 130 0.61 12.95 14.88
N SER A 131 1.35 12.65 13.84
CA SER A 131 2.02 13.61 12.95
C SER A 131 1.01 14.49 12.20
N ASN A 132 1.51 15.34 11.31
CA ASN A 132 0.70 15.92 10.26
C ASN A 132 0.08 14.81 9.40
N GLU A 133 -1.13 15.07 8.92
CA GLU A 133 -1.85 14.21 8.00
C GLU A 133 -1.30 14.37 6.57
N VAL A 134 -1.18 13.28 5.85
CA VAL A 134 -0.97 13.23 4.41
C VAL A 134 -2.11 12.46 3.76
N SER A 135 -2.44 12.78 2.52
CA SER A 135 -3.46 12.03 1.78
C SER A 135 -3.00 11.68 0.38
N VAL A 136 -3.49 10.55 -0.12
CA VAL A 136 -3.28 10.07 -1.49
C VAL A 136 -4.57 9.49 -2.03
N VAL A 137 -4.77 9.60 -3.34
CA VAL A 137 -5.80 8.84 -4.04
C VAL A 137 -5.12 7.58 -4.58
N THR A 138 -5.65 6.42 -4.21
CA THR A 138 -5.12 5.14 -4.66
C THR A 138 -5.27 4.98 -6.18
N PRO A 139 -4.33 4.29 -6.86
CA PRO A 139 -4.45 4.02 -8.28
C PRO A 139 -5.68 3.16 -8.60
N PRO A 140 -6.15 3.16 -9.86
CA PRO A 140 -7.20 2.27 -10.30
C PRO A 140 -6.78 0.81 -10.16
N ALA A 141 -7.76 -0.09 -10.01
CA ALA A 141 -7.51 -1.52 -9.99
C ALA A 141 -6.80 -1.95 -11.30
N SER A 142 -5.75 -2.76 -11.15
CA SER A 142 -5.11 -3.40 -12.30
C SER A 142 -6.04 -4.49 -12.83
N VAL A 143 -6.45 -4.40 -14.09
CA VAL A 143 -7.19 -5.43 -14.83
C VAL A 143 -6.23 -6.30 -15.62
#